data_03e7903a67169f0efc165133a0f2746b
#
_entry.id   03e7903a67169f0efc165133a0f2746b
#
_cell.length_a   1.000
_cell.length_b   1.000
_cell.length_c   1.000
_cell.angle_alpha   90.00
_cell.angle_beta   90.00
_cell.angle_gamma   90.00
#
_symmetry.space_group_name_H-M   'P 1'
#
loop_
_entity.id
_entity.type
_entity.pdbx_description
1 polymer ?
#
loop_
_entity_poly.entity_id
_entity_poly.type
_entity_poly.pdbx_seq_one_letter_code
_entity_poly.pdbx_strand_id
1 'polypeptide(L)'
;PYSVSIETCKNPKGLEGSPGLHGKLLSKTEREIAFDGTAQEAIKGFPKNVNVAIATQLASESEQIQANLVSDPGRASNEHIIRVRSETLNATLSFESKPDKANPKSSVSAALSVLALLKNLSSPIRYF
;
A
#
# COMPACT_ATOMS: atom_id res chain seq x y z
N PRO A 1 0.45 3.48 -22.38
CA PRO A 1 1.12 3.10 -21.11
C PRO A 1 0.57 3.90 -19.93
N TYR A 2 0.57 3.29 -18.77
CA TYR A 2 0.14 3.92 -17.53
C TYR A 2 1.14 3.60 -16.42
N SER A 3 1.20 4.47 -15.41
CA SER A 3 1.97 4.24 -14.20
C SER A 3 1.04 4.01 -13.01
N VAL A 4 1.46 3.13 -12.11
CA VAL A 4 0.73 2.83 -10.88
C VAL A 4 1.66 3.06 -9.70
N SER A 5 1.14 3.70 -8.67
CA SER A 5 1.84 3.87 -7.41
C SER A 5 0.90 3.62 -6.25
N ILE A 6 1.48 3.24 -5.12
CA ILE A 6 0.74 3.07 -3.87
C ILE A 6 1.48 3.75 -2.72
N GLU A 7 0.75 4.49 -1.91
CA GLU A 7 1.23 5.02 -0.65
C GLU A 7 0.45 4.35 0.49
N THR A 8 1.16 3.78 1.43
CA THR A 8 0.56 3.19 2.63
C THR A 8 0.99 4.00 3.84
N CYS A 9 0.02 4.50 4.59
CA CYS A 9 0.25 5.29 5.79
C CYS A 9 -0.17 4.49 7.03
N LYS A 10 0.74 4.34 7.96
CA LYS A 10 0.55 3.54 9.18
C LYS A 10 1.09 4.24 10.41
N ASN A 11 0.59 3.85 11.57
CA ASN A 11 1.22 4.22 12.83
C ASN A 11 2.64 3.62 12.87
N PRO A 12 3.63 4.34 13.44
CA PRO A 12 5.01 3.84 13.52
C PRO A 12 5.13 2.47 14.20
N LYS A 13 4.25 2.13 15.13
CA LYS A 13 4.24 0.81 15.77
C LYS A 13 4.07 -0.34 14.78
N GLY A 14 3.38 -0.11 13.67
CA GLY A 14 3.20 -1.10 12.62
C GLY A 14 4.42 -1.29 11.73
N LEU A 15 5.39 -0.38 11.80
CA LEU A 15 6.60 -0.40 10.98
C LEU A 15 7.86 -0.70 11.78
N GLU A 16 7.82 -0.52 13.11
CA GLU A 16 8.97 -0.73 14.00
C GLU A 16 9.55 -2.14 13.85
N GLY A 17 10.86 -2.23 13.90
CA GLY A 17 11.58 -3.50 13.78
C GLY A 17 11.70 -4.03 12.36
N SER A 18 11.16 -3.35 11.36
CA SER A 18 11.30 -3.77 9.97
C SER A 18 12.76 -3.70 9.51
N PRO A 19 13.26 -4.70 8.77
CA PRO A 19 14.63 -4.72 8.27
C PRO A 19 15.00 -3.45 7.49
N GLY A 20 14.08 -2.90 6.72
CA GLY A 20 14.29 -1.70 5.90
C GLY A 20 14.53 -0.42 6.68
N LEU A 21 14.27 -0.41 7.98
CA LEU A 21 14.59 0.73 8.84
C LEU A 21 16.06 0.73 9.29
N HIS A 22 16.76 -0.39 9.14
CA HIS A 22 18.18 -0.54 9.54
C HIS A 22 18.43 -0.10 11.00
N GLY A 23 17.50 -0.43 11.89
CA GLY A 23 17.59 -0.05 13.31
C GLY A 23 17.18 1.38 13.60
N LYS A 24 16.78 2.17 12.61
CA LYS A 24 16.30 3.53 12.80
C LYS A 24 14.99 3.53 13.59
N LEU A 25 14.88 4.44 14.55
CA LEU A 25 13.65 4.69 15.29
C LEU A 25 12.81 5.74 14.54
N LEU A 26 11.55 5.43 14.34
CA LEU A 26 10.60 6.37 13.73
C LEU A 26 10.12 7.38 14.77
N SER A 27 9.87 8.61 14.34
CA SER A 27 9.34 9.65 15.20
C SER A 27 8.02 9.22 15.84
N LYS A 28 7.83 9.54 17.11
CA LYS A 28 6.59 9.30 17.85
C LYS A 28 5.65 10.51 17.79
N THR A 29 6.11 11.61 17.21
CA THR A 29 5.37 12.88 17.19
C THR A 29 5.14 13.43 15.79
N GLU A 30 5.98 13.09 14.83
CA GLU A 30 5.94 13.64 13.48
C GLU A 30 5.73 12.57 12.40
N ARG A 31 5.00 12.96 11.38
CA ARG A 31 4.83 12.17 10.16
C ARG A 31 6.13 12.18 9.37
N GLU A 32 6.56 11.02 8.88
CA GLU A 32 7.76 10.89 8.06
C GLU A 32 7.65 9.76 7.05
N ILE A 33 8.44 9.84 5.99
CA ILE A 33 8.54 8.76 5.01
C ILE A 33 9.48 7.69 5.57
N ALA A 34 8.94 6.49 5.79
CA ALA A 34 9.70 5.35 6.27
C ALA A 34 10.39 4.60 5.12
N PHE A 35 9.79 4.61 3.94
CA PHE A 35 10.32 3.95 2.76
C PHE A 35 9.79 4.59 1.48
N ASP A 36 10.67 4.75 0.50
CA ASP A 36 10.34 5.23 -0.84
C ASP A 36 11.12 4.39 -1.85
N GLY A 37 10.42 3.61 -2.65
CA GLY A 37 11.05 2.73 -3.61
C GLY A 37 10.02 1.88 -4.37
N THR A 38 10.47 0.75 -4.89
CA THR A 38 9.59 -0.16 -5.63
C THR A 38 8.92 -1.16 -4.70
N ALA A 39 7.83 -1.78 -5.17
CA ALA A 39 7.17 -2.84 -4.40
C ALA A 39 8.11 -4.01 -4.11
N GLN A 40 8.98 -4.39 -5.05
CA GLN A 40 9.96 -5.46 -4.83
C GLN A 40 10.97 -5.10 -3.74
N GLU A 41 11.45 -3.87 -3.73
CA GLU A 41 12.35 -3.40 -2.67
C GLU A 41 11.65 -3.37 -1.32
N ALA A 42 10.37 -2.99 -1.31
CA ALA A 42 9.55 -2.98 -0.10
C ALA A 42 9.37 -4.38 0.50
N ILE A 43 9.27 -5.42 -0.32
CA ILE A 43 9.19 -6.82 0.16
C ILE A 43 10.39 -7.16 1.03
N LYS A 44 11.58 -6.74 0.63
CA LYS A 44 12.82 -7.03 1.36
C LYS A 44 12.91 -6.28 2.67
N GLY A 45 12.51 -5.02 2.66
CA GLY A 45 12.64 -4.14 3.82
C GLY A 45 11.47 -4.19 4.80
N PHE A 46 10.27 -4.47 4.30
CA PHE A 46 9.03 -4.36 5.07
C PHE A 46 8.07 -5.53 4.77
N PRO A 47 8.51 -6.78 4.94
CA PRO A 47 7.75 -7.95 4.49
C PRO A 47 6.36 -8.08 5.12
N LYS A 48 6.14 -7.49 6.29
CA LYS A 48 4.84 -7.53 6.98
C LYS A 48 3.89 -6.41 6.57
N ASN A 49 4.32 -5.49 5.70
CA ASN A 49 3.57 -4.26 5.41
C ASN A 49 3.30 -4.03 3.91
N VAL A 50 3.49 -5.04 3.08
CA VAL A 50 3.49 -4.87 1.61
C VAL A 50 2.39 -5.64 0.89
N ASN A 51 1.47 -6.26 1.60
CA ASN A 51 0.43 -7.09 0.98
C ASN A 51 -0.40 -6.32 -0.05
N VAL A 52 -0.81 -5.10 0.29
CA VAL A 52 -1.61 -4.26 -0.61
C VAL A 52 -0.77 -3.81 -1.81
N ALA A 53 0.51 -3.49 -1.61
CA ALA A 53 1.40 -3.10 -2.70
C ALA A 53 1.60 -4.25 -3.69
N ILE A 54 1.82 -5.45 -3.20
CA ILE A 54 1.96 -6.65 -4.05
C ILE A 54 0.68 -6.92 -4.81
N ALA A 55 -0.47 -6.86 -4.13
CA ALA A 55 -1.77 -7.06 -4.76
C ALA A 55 -2.02 -6.01 -5.86
N THR A 56 -1.65 -4.75 -5.60
CA THR A 56 -1.77 -3.66 -6.57
C THR A 56 -0.89 -3.92 -7.80
N GLN A 57 0.35 -4.34 -7.59
CA GLN A 57 1.25 -4.65 -8.69
C GLN A 57 0.71 -5.80 -9.55
N LEU A 58 0.27 -6.88 -8.92
CA LEU A 58 -0.29 -8.03 -9.64
C LEU A 58 -1.57 -7.65 -10.40
N ALA A 59 -2.45 -6.91 -9.78
CA ALA A 59 -3.72 -6.52 -10.38
C ALA A 59 -3.55 -5.56 -11.55
N SER A 60 -2.56 -4.68 -11.49
CA SER A 60 -2.27 -3.71 -12.55
C SER A 60 -1.48 -4.33 -13.70
N GLU A 61 -1.05 -5.58 -13.56
CA GLU A 61 -0.19 -6.27 -14.53
C GLU A 61 1.09 -5.49 -14.85
N SER A 62 1.52 -4.65 -13.91
CA SER A 62 2.75 -3.86 -14.04
C SER A 62 3.94 -4.67 -13.60
N GLU A 63 5.04 -4.59 -14.33
CA GLU A 63 6.29 -5.25 -13.94
C GLU A 63 6.84 -4.65 -12.65
N GLN A 64 6.59 -3.37 -12.44
CA GLN A 64 7.10 -2.64 -11.29
C GLN A 64 6.19 -1.46 -10.96
N ILE A 65 5.88 -1.28 -9.69
CA ILE A 65 5.16 -0.10 -9.22
C ILE A 65 5.96 0.60 -8.12
N GLN A 66 5.73 1.90 -7.99
CA GLN A 66 6.27 2.70 -6.89
C GLN A 66 5.46 2.43 -5.63
N ALA A 67 6.14 2.18 -4.52
CA ALA A 67 5.51 1.93 -3.23
C ALA A 67 6.18 2.77 -2.16
N ASN A 68 5.39 3.56 -1.43
CA ASN A 68 5.86 4.40 -0.35
C ASN A 68 5.20 3.98 0.96
N LEU A 69 5.98 3.95 2.03
CA LEU A 69 5.48 3.73 3.38
C LEU A 69 5.67 5.01 4.19
N VAL A 70 4.59 5.50 4.76
CA VAL A 70 4.57 6.71 5.57
C VAL A 70 4.23 6.34 7.01
N SER A 71 5.05 6.83 7.94
CA SER A 71 4.81 6.70 9.38
C SER A 71 4.07 7.92 9.88
N ASP A 72 2.91 7.71 10.49
CA ASP A 72 2.09 8.79 11.04
C ASP A 72 1.64 8.42 12.46
N PRO A 73 2.25 9.04 13.50
CA PRO A 73 1.93 8.74 14.90
C PRO A 73 0.50 9.03 15.31
N GLY A 74 -0.16 9.96 14.62
CA GLY A 74 -1.54 10.32 14.90
C GLY A 74 -2.58 9.35 14.35
N ARG A 75 -2.15 8.33 13.63
CA ARG A 75 -3.06 7.46 12.89
C ARG A 75 -3.41 6.19 13.68
N ALA A 76 -4.70 5.90 13.78
CA ALA A 76 -5.22 4.68 14.39
C ALA A 76 -5.54 3.58 13.36
N SER A 77 -5.62 3.93 12.08
CA SER A 77 -5.97 3.03 10.98
C SER A 77 -4.86 3.01 9.93
N ASN A 78 -4.85 2.01 9.07
CA ASN A 78 -4.00 1.99 7.89
C ASN A 78 -4.73 2.66 6.74
N GLU A 79 -4.07 3.56 6.04
CA GLU A 79 -4.60 4.18 4.82
C GLU A 79 -3.76 3.76 3.62
N HIS A 80 -4.44 3.42 2.53
CA HIS A 80 -3.79 3.08 1.28
C HIS A 80 -4.33 4.00 0.19
N ILE A 81 -3.42 4.62 -0.55
CA ILE A 81 -3.77 5.49 -1.66
C ILE A 81 -3.10 4.95 -2.91
N ILE A 82 -3.92 4.50 -3.87
CA ILE A 82 -3.45 3.99 -5.15
C ILE A 82 -3.69 5.05 -6.20
N ARG A 83 -2.65 5.38 -6.97
CA ARG A 83 -2.75 6.35 -8.06
C ARG A 83 -2.40 5.68 -9.38
N VAL A 84 -3.27 5.86 -10.36
CA VAL A 84 -3.04 5.43 -11.73
C VAL A 84 -2.93 6.69 -12.59
N ARG A 85 -1.88 6.78 -13.38
CA ARG A 85 -1.62 7.93 -14.25
C ARG A 85 -1.37 7.44 -15.67
N SER A 86 -2.07 8.05 -16.63
CA SER A 86 -1.86 7.85 -18.06
C SER A 86 -2.05 9.18 -18.79
N GLU A 87 -1.86 9.18 -20.10
CA GLU A 87 -2.07 10.37 -20.92
C GLU A 87 -3.54 10.82 -20.89
N THR A 88 -4.46 9.88 -20.74
CA THR A 88 -5.89 10.14 -20.88
C THR A 88 -6.67 10.05 -19.59
N LEU A 89 -6.08 9.45 -18.52
CA LEU A 89 -6.78 9.21 -17.28
C LEU A 89 -5.86 9.32 -16.08
N ASN A 90 -6.32 10.07 -15.09
CA ASN A 90 -5.73 10.06 -13.75
C ASN A 90 -6.80 9.57 -12.78
N ALA A 91 -6.50 8.51 -12.06
CA ALA A 91 -7.40 7.95 -11.06
C ALA A 91 -6.69 7.85 -9.71
N THR A 92 -7.42 8.09 -8.64
CA THR A 92 -6.92 7.93 -7.28
C THR A 92 -7.96 7.15 -6.49
N LEU A 93 -7.52 6.07 -5.85
CA LEU A 93 -8.33 5.25 -4.98
C LEU A 93 -7.76 5.33 -3.57
N SER A 94 -8.57 5.76 -2.61
CA SER A 94 -8.16 5.83 -1.21
C SER A 94 -9.09 4.96 -0.37
N PHE A 95 -8.52 4.19 0.54
CA PHE A 95 -9.30 3.41 1.50
C PHE A 95 -8.56 3.26 2.82
N GLU A 96 -9.34 3.13 3.88
CA GLU A 96 -8.82 2.90 5.22
C GLU A 96 -9.19 1.50 5.70
N SER A 97 -8.24 0.87 6.37
CA SER A 97 -8.43 -0.41 7.03
C SER A 97 -8.21 -0.22 8.53
N LYS A 98 -9.27 -0.35 9.31
CA LYS A 98 -9.15 -0.33 10.76
C LYS A 98 -8.73 -1.71 11.24
N PRO A 99 -7.76 -1.79 12.15
CA PRO A 99 -7.39 -3.09 12.70
C PRO A 99 -8.59 -3.68 13.45
N ASP A 100 -8.99 -4.87 13.05
CA ASP A 100 -9.98 -5.63 13.78
C ASP A 100 -9.29 -6.27 14.98
N LYS A 101 -9.72 -5.93 16.19
CA LYS A 101 -9.18 -6.50 17.42
C LYS A 101 -9.37 -8.01 17.49
N ALA A 102 -10.42 -8.53 16.85
CA ALA A 102 -10.74 -9.95 16.84
C ALA A 102 -10.03 -10.71 15.69
N ASN A 103 -9.59 -10.01 14.64
CA ASN A 103 -8.95 -10.62 13.48
C ASN A 103 -7.87 -9.71 12.89
N PRO A 104 -6.62 -9.82 13.36
CA PRO A 104 -5.51 -9.01 12.82
C PRO A 104 -5.17 -9.30 11.35
N LYS A 105 -5.81 -10.31 10.73
CA LYS A 105 -5.64 -10.64 9.31
C LYS A 105 -6.62 -9.91 8.39
N SER A 106 -7.39 -8.95 8.88
CA SER A 106 -8.35 -8.17 8.09
C SER A 106 -7.71 -7.45 6.88
N SER A 107 -6.41 -7.16 6.94
CA SER A 107 -5.67 -6.57 5.82
C SER A 107 -5.67 -7.44 4.56
N VAL A 108 -5.81 -8.75 4.69
CA VAL A 108 -5.89 -9.67 3.54
C VAL A 108 -7.18 -9.45 2.76
N SER A 109 -8.30 -9.26 3.45
CA SER A 109 -9.58 -8.97 2.81
C SER A 109 -9.54 -7.65 2.03
N ALA A 110 -8.90 -6.62 2.57
CA ALA A 110 -8.71 -5.36 1.89
C ALA A 110 -7.88 -5.54 0.61
N ALA A 111 -6.78 -6.29 0.67
CA ALA A 111 -5.94 -6.57 -0.49
C ALA A 111 -6.70 -7.32 -1.59
N LEU A 112 -7.51 -8.31 -1.23
CA LEU A 112 -8.32 -9.06 -2.18
C LEU A 112 -9.39 -8.19 -2.84
N SER A 113 -10.00 -7.27 -2.09
CA SER A 113 -10.98 -6.33 -2.62
C SER A 113 -10.36 -5.39 -3.65
N VAL A 114 -9.17 -4.86 -3.38
CA VAL A 114 -8.42 -4.03 -4.32
C VAL A 114 -8.06 -4.81 -5.56
N LEU A 115 -7.58 -6.05 -5.40
CA LEU A 115 -7.24 -6.93 -6.52
C LEU A 115 -8.44 -7.15 -7.44
N ALA A 116 -9.61 -7.45 -6.86
CA ALA A 116 -10.84 -7.66 -7.61
C ALA A 116 -11.26 -6.41 -8.38
N LEU A 117 -11.19 -5.24 -7.74
CA LEU A 117 -11.53 -3.97 -8.37
C LEU A 117 -10.61 -3.66 -9.55
N LEU A 118 -9.29 -3.78 -9.36
CA LEU A 118 -8.32 -3.49 -10.41
C LEU A 118 -8.42 -4.45 -11.58
N LYS A 119 -8.65 -5.74 -11.33
CA LYS A 119 -8.91 -6.71 -12.40
C LYS A 119 -10.15 -6.35 -13.20
N ASN A 120 -11.20 -5.93 -12.53
CA ASN A 120 -12.43 -5.52 -13.19
C ASN A 120 -12.23 -4.29 -14.07
N LEU A 121 -11.44 -3.30 -13.60
CA LEU A 121 -11.12 -2.10 -14.35
C LEU A 121 -10.23 -2.38 -15.57
N SER A 122 -9.34 -3.37 -15.49
CA SER A 122 -8.44 -3.74 -16.59
C SER A 122 -9.07 -4.73 -17.58
N SER A 123 -10.22 -5.32 -17.23
CA SER A 123 -10.91 -6.27 -18.09
C SER A 123 -11.61 -5.59 -19.27
N PRO A 124 -11.59 -6.18 -20.50
CA PRO A 124 -12.37 -5.66 -21.63
C PRO A 124 -13.89 -5.75 -21.39
N ILE A 125 -14.33 -6.64 -20.50
CA ILE A 125 -15.72 -6.74 -20.06
C ILE A 125 -15.74 -6.35 -18.58
N ARG A 126 -16.52 -5.31 -18.26
CA ARG A 126 -16.59 -4.77 -16.90
C ARG A 126 -17.88 -5.20 -16.22
N TYR A 127 -17.74 -5.78 -15.04
CA TYR A 127 -18.86 -6.17 -14.19
C TYR A 127 -18.84 -5.31 -12.92
N PHE A 128 -19.73 -4.37 -12.85
CA PHE A 128 -19.89 -3.51 -11.68
C PHE A 128 -21.24 -3.74 -11.03
#